data_8254b7558221bf2b27412968c93c6c5d
#
_entry.id   8254b7558221bf2b27412968c93c6c5d
#
_cell.length_a   1.000
_cell.length_b   1.000
_cell.length_c   1.000
_cell.angle_alpha   90.00
_cell.angle_beta   90.00
_cell.angle_gamma   90.00
#
_symmetry.space_group_name_H-M   'P 1'
#
loop_
_entity.id
_entity.type
_entity.pdbx_description
1 polymer ?
#
loop_
_entity_poly.entity_id
_entity_poly.type
_entity_poly.pdbx_seq_one_letter_code
_entity_poly.pdbx_strand_id
1 'polypeptide(L)'
;MKEPERKQIQSQIFLDINDNTKKVAPNVLTHIEMVKDPFSDIGLARRVIERLNKKRVFLNRFELSALDESKIKVASIIKFALRYLVTVTPAEGKTSLYAYWQGNKEAFQQKDEASLNDYIEFCANSIDLYFSAIRDAFKSSWNDPASKMLSVISINGFIIAFNRQLNKYGVSDYPFYSSCLRKLSIDFSKNGFPYTSSQYRKFSGRILAEAFDFTNEELETT
;
A
#
# COMPACT_ATOMS: atom_id res chain seq x y z
N MET A 1 -0.19 -31.03 -44.02
CA MET A 1 0.30 -31.19 -42.64
C MET A 1 -0.65 -32.14 -41.92
N LYS A 2 -0.16 -33.29 -41.45
CA LYS A 2 -0.99 -34.29 -40.75
C LYS A 2 -1.37 -33.81 -39.35
N GLU A 3 -2.54 -34.16 -38.85
CA GLU A 3 -3.05 -33.69 -37.54
C GLU A 3 -2.08 -33.87 -36.34
N PRO A 4 -1.30 -34.99 -36.26
CA PRO A 4 -0.30 -35.14 -35.22
C PRO A 4 0.86 -34.14 -35.30
N GLU A 5 1.29 -33.71 -36.50
CA GLU A 5 2.33 -32.71 -36.71
C GLU A 5 1.86 -31.32 -36.23
N ARG A 6 0.58 -31.03 -36.45
CA ARG A 6 -0.02 -29.74 -36.02
C ARG A 6 -0.09 -29.63 -34.48
N LYS A 7 -0.46 -30.71 -33.78
CA LYS A 7 -0.46 -30.77 -32.32
C LYS A 7 0.94 -30.67 -31.73
N GLN A 8 1.93 -31.26 -32.36
CA GLN A 8 3.32 -31.20 -31.93
C GLN A 8 3.89 -29.78 -32.07
N ILE A 9 3.62 -29.10 -33.18
CA ILE A 9 4.01 -27.72 -33.40
C ILE A 9 3.30 -26.79 -32.42
N GLN A 10 2.01 -26.97 -32.14
CA GLN A 10 1.28 -26.18 -31.16
C GLN A 10 1.83 -26.37 -29.74
N SER A 11 2.17 -27.60 -29.36
CA SER A 11 2.79 -27.90 -28.06
C SER A 11 4.18 -27.27 -27.96
N GLN A 12 4.99 -27.29 -29.02
CA GLN A 12 6.32 -26.66 -29.03
C GLN A 12 6.21 -25.14 -28.92
N ILE A 13 5.31 -24.50 -29.70
CA ILE A 13 5.05 -23.05 -29.60
C ILE A 13 4.59 -22.68 -28.19
N PHE A 14 3.73 -23.49 -27.55
CA PHE A 14 3.28 -23.24 -26.18
C PHE A 14 4.43 -23.36 -25.17
N LEU A 15 5.31 -24.34 -25.33
CA LEU A 15 6.51 -24.48 -24.47
C LEU A 15 7.48 -23.32 -24.70
N ASP A 16 7.75 -22.93 -25.95
CA ASP A 16 8.63 -21.82 -26.28
C ASP A 16 8.10 -20.47 -25.78
N ILE A 17 6.77 -20.27 -25.82
CA ILE A 17 6.14 -19.10 -25.21
C ILE A 17 6.31 -19.12 -23.69
N ASN A 18 6.11 -20.26 -23.03
CA ASN A 18 6.26 -20.37 -21.58
C ASN A 18 7.72 -20.28 -21.10
N ASP A 19 8.67 -20.85 -21.84
CA ASP A 19 10.09 -20.82 -21.50
C ASP A 19 10.74 -19.44 -21.79
N ASN A 20 10.27 -18.73 -22.81
CA ASN A 20 10.77 -17.42 -23.20
C ASN A 20 9.97 -16.23 -22.59
N THR A 21 8.84 -16.47 -21.92
CA THR A 21 8.14 -15.39 -21.20
C THR A 21 8.95 -14.96 -19.99
N LYS A 22 9.75 -13.88 -20.14
CA LYS A 22 10.23 -13.12 -18.99
C LYS A 22 9.01 -12.82 -18.12
N LYS A 23 9.01 -13.33 -16.88
CA LYS A 23 7.94 -13.05 -15.93
C LYS A 23 7.69 -11.55 -15.90
N VAL A 24 6.48 -11.16 -16.25
CA VAL A 24 6.08 -9.74 -16.23
C VAL A 24 6.36 -9.17 -14.85
N ALA A 25 7.05 -8.05 -14.78
CA ALA A 25 7.43 -7.44 -13.50
C ALA A 25 6.17 -7.15 -12.66
N PRO A 26 6.18 -7.41 -11.34
CA PRO A 26 4.99 -7.28 -10.49
C PRO A 26 4.34 -5.89 -10.50
N ASN A 27 5.10 -4.82 -10.69
CA ASN A 27 4.57 -3.45 -10.82
C ASN A 27 3.84 -3.24 -12.15
N VAL A 28 4.24 -3.91 -13.22
CA VAL A 28 3.53 -3.92 -14.53
C VAL A 28 2.21 -4.67 -14.39
N LEU A 29 2.18 -5.81 -13.67
CA LEU A 29 0.93 -6.52 -13.41
C LEU A 29 -0.09 -5.67 -12.67
N THR A 30 0.33 -4.92 -11.64
CA THR A 30 -0.60 -4.01 -10.93
C THR A 30 -1.11 -2.87 -11.82
N HIS A 31 -0.31 -2.42 -12.79
CA HIS A 31 -0.74 -1.43 -13.77
C HIS A 31 -1.77 -2.02 -14.76
N ILE A 32 -1.53 -3.22 -15.26
CA ILE A 32 -2.47 -3.93 -16.14
C ILE A 32 -3.82 -4.15 -15.42
N GLU A 33 -3.80 -4.58 -14.15
CA GLU A 33 -5.01 -4.73 -13.35
C GLU A 33 -5.77 -3.41 -13.18
N MET A 34 -5.06 -2.30 -12.91
CA MET A 34 -5.66 -0.98 -12.83
C MET A 34 -6.34 -0.54 -14.14
N VAL A 35 -5.70 -0.81 -15.28
CA VAL A 35 -6.27 -0.47 -16.62
C VAL A 35 -7.50 -1.32 -16.91
N LYS A 36 -7.46 -2.62 -16.55
CA LYS A 36 -8.55 -3.57 -16.77
C LYS A 36 -9.77 -3.28 -15.90
N ASP A 37 -9.57 -3.03 -14.61
CA ASP A 37 -10.64 -2.66 -13.67
C ASP A 37 -10.11 -1.62 -12.65
N PRO A 38 -10.30 -0.33 -12.94
CA PRO A 38 -9.82 0.75 -12.07
C PRO A 38 -10.57 0.82 -10.73
N PHE A 39 -11.72 0.15 -10.59
CA PHE A 39 -12.51 0.08 -9.36
C PHE A 39 -12.18 -1.14 -8.49
N SER A 40 -11.35 -2.06 -8.97
CA SER A 40 -10.85 -3.18 -8.15
C SER A 40 -9.93 -2.70 -7.03
N ASP A 41 -9.79 -3.48 -5.96
CA ASP A 41 -8.89 -3.16 -4.84
C ASP A 41 -7.44 -2.88 -5.29
N ILE A 42 -6.96 -3.62 -6.28
CA ILE A 42 -5.61 -3.42 -6.87
C ILE A 42 -5.61 -2.15 -7.72
N GLY A 43 -6.64 -1.92 -8.53
CA GLY A 43 -6.81 -0.71 -9.34
C GLY A 43 -6.84 0.56 -8.48
N LEU A 44 -7.66 0.56 -7.42
CA LEU A 44 -7.73 1.65 -6.44
C LEU A 44 -6.38 1.89 -5.78
N ALA A 45 -5.74 0.85 -5.25
CA ALA A 45 -4.45 0.97 -4.58
C ALA A 45 -3.36 1.47 -5.53
N ARG A 46 -3.34 1.04 -6.80
CA ARG A 46 -2.39 1.52 -7.80
C ARG A 46 -2.59 3.00 -8.10
N ARG A 47 -3.82 3.46 -8.31
CA ARG A 47 -4.15 4.88 -8.54
C ARG A 47 -3.78 5.74 -7.34
N VAL A 48 -4.01 5.25 -6.11
CA VAL A 48 -3.60 5.95 -4.87
C VAL A 48 -2.07 6.10 -4.81
N ILE A 49 -1.29 5.07 -5.14
CA ILE A 49 0.18 5.16 -5.22
C ILE A 49 0.62 6.20 -6.26
N GLU A 50 0.01 6.22 -7.44
CA GLU A 50 0.33 7.20 -8.48
C GLU A 50 0.02 8.63 -8.03
N ARG A 51 -1.06 8.82 -7.26
CA ARG A 51 -1.39 10.12 -6.67
C ARG A 51 -0.40 10.49 -5.54
N LEU A 52 -0.07 9.55 -4.65
CA LEU A 52 0.91 9.75 -3.57
C LEU A 52 2.30 10.08 -4.12
N ASN A 53 2.70 9.51 -5.25
CA ASN A 53 3.98 9.81 -5.89
C ASN A 53 4.10 11.26 -6.38
N LYS A 54 2.99 12.00 -6.44
CA LYS A 54 2.92 13.45 -6.74
C LYS A 54 2.76 14.30 -5.47
N LYS A 55 2.49 13.70 -4.31
CA LYS A 55 2.37 14.40 -3.02
C LYS A 55 3.74 14.63 -2.38
N ARG A 56 3.84 15.66 -1.55
CA ARG A 56 5.09 16.12 -0.94
C ARG A 56 5.88 15.04 -0.20
N VAL A 57 5.18 14.16 0.53
CA VAL A 57 5.81 13.14 1.37
C VAL A 57 6.52 12.08 0.53
N PHE A 58 5.90 11.64 -0.58
CA PHE A 58 6.41 10.58 -1.44
C PHE A 58 6.82 11.06 -2.84
N LEU A 59 7.08 12.34 -3.01
CA LEU A 59 7.36 12.90 -4.33
C LEU A 59 8.47 12.12 -5.06
N ASN A 60 8.10 11.48 -6.16
CA ASN A 60 8.96 10.66 -7.02
C ASN A 60 9.72 9.51 -6.31
N ARG A 61 9.17 8.98 -5.19
CA ARG A 61 9.81 7.90 -4.41
C ARG A 61 9.37 6.49 -4.80
N PHE A 62 8.25 6.32 -5.50
CA PHE A 62 7.73 5.00 -5.86
C PHE A 62 8.23 4.53 -7.22
N GLU A 63 8.50 3.21 -7.31
CA GLU A 63 8.81 2.51 -8.56
C GLU A 63 7.51 2.32 -9.37
N LEU A 64 7.23 3.24 -10.30
CA LEU A 64 6.05 3.18 -11.16
C LEU A 64 6.31 2.46 -12.50
N SER A 65 7.58 2.36 -12.90
CA SER A 65 8.02 1.69 -14.13
C SER A 65 9.16 0.71 -13.85
N ALA A 66 9.44 -0.18 -14.78
CA ALA A 66 10.57 -1.10 -14.70
C ALA A 66 11.95 -0.41 -14.70
N LEU A 67 12.01 0.88 -15.05
CA LEU A 67 13.23 1.68 -15.10
C LEU A 67 13.57 2.36 -13.76
N ASP A 68 12.69 2.27 -12.77
CA ASP A 68 12.82 2.97 -11.48
C ASP A 68 13.51 2.09 -10.41
N GLU A 69 14.65 1.47 -10.71
CA GLU A 69 15.28 0.43 -9.89
C GLU A 69 15.66 0.84 -8.45
N SER A 70 15.91 2.13 -8.22
CA SER A 70 16.33 2.66 -6.90
C SER A 70 15.16 3.09 -6.01
N LYS A 71 13.93 2.98 -6.48
CA LYS A 71 12.73 3.48 -5.79
C LYS A 71 12.03 2.41 -4.97
N ILE A 72 11.04 2.84 -4.20
CA ILE A 72 10.23 1.98 -3.34
C ILE A 72 9.34 1.07 -4.20
N LYS A 73 9.48 -0.25 -4.03
CA LYS A 73 8.74 -1.26 -4.79
C LYS A 73 7.25 -1.29 -4.41
N VAL A 74 6.39 -0.86 -5.32
CA VAL A 74 4.95 -0.67 -5.08
C VAL A 74 4.15 -1.97 -5.02
N ALA A 75 4.50 -2.99 -5.79
CA ALA A 75 3.73 -4.23 -5.88
C ALA A 75 3.50 -4.91 -4.53
N SER A 76 4.53 -4.94 -3.67
CA SER A 76 4.42 -5.48 -2.31
C SER A 76 3.55 -4.61 -1.41
N ILE A 77 3.61 -3.28 -1.54
CA ILE A 77 2.79 -2.35 -0.76
C ILE A 77 1.32 -2.52 -1.13
N ILE A 78 1.01 -2.58 -2.43
CA ILE A 78 -0.34 -2.83 -2.92
C ILE A 78 -0.86 -4.16 -2.40
N LYS A 79 -0.09 -5.24 -2.59
CA LYS A 79 -0.52 -6.60 -2.27
C LYS A 79 -0.76 -6.84 -0.78
N PHE A 80 0.10 -6.31 0.09
CA PHE A 80 0.13 -6.71 1.50
C PHE A 80 -0.46 -5.67 2.46
N ALA A 81 -0.64 -4.41 2.04
CA ALA A 81 -1.11 -3.36 2.92
C ALA A 81 -2.18 -2.45 2.28
N LEU A 82 -1.83 -1.75 1.20
CA LEU A 82 -2.62 -0.63 0.72
C LEU A 82 -4.00 -1.03 0.21
N ARG A 83 -4.13 -2.15 -0.53
CA ARG A 83 -5.43 -2.61 -1.05
C ARG A 83 -6.48 -2.79 0.05
N TYR A 84 -6.07 -3.21 1.25
CA TYR A 84 -6.99 -3.40 2.37
C TYR A 84 -7.41 -2.08 3.03
N LEU A 85 -6.55 -1.05 2.96
CA LEU A 85 -6.86 0.28 3.44
C LEU A 85 -7.85 1.02 2.53
N VAL A 86 -7.77 0.79 1.20
CA VAL A 86 -8.56 1.50 0.19
C VAL A 86 -9.70 0.69 -0.41
N THR A 87 -9.89 -0.57 0.00
CA THR A 87 -11.00 -1.40 -0.50
C THR A 87 -12.35 -0.78 -0.19
N VAL A 88 -13.32 -0.97 -1.08
CA VAL A 88 -14.71 -0.55 -0.86
C VAL A 88 -15.57 -1.67 -0.26
N THR A 89 -15.01 -2.89 -0.20
CA THR A 89 -15.66 -4.08 0.36
C THR A 89 -14.74 -4.73 1.40
N PRO A 90 -14.52 -4.10 2.57
CA PRO A 90 -13.68 -4.68 3.61
C PRO A 90 -14.28 -6.00 4.12
N ALA A 91 -13.43 -6.92 4.57
CA ALA A 91 -13.88 -8.14 5.21
C ALA A 91 -14.69 -7.84 6.49
N GLU A 92 -15.51 -8.80 6.92
CA GLU A 92 -16.32 -8.67 8.13
C GLU A 92 -15.47 -8.26 9.35
N GLY A 93 -15.96 -7.32 10.14
CA GLY A 93 -15.25 -6.76 11.28
C GLY A 93 -14.05 -5.86 10.95
N LYS A 94 -13.77 -5.62 9.66
CA LYS A 94 -12.71 -4.71 9.20
C LYS A 94 -13.31 -3.42 8.64
N THR A 95 -12.52 -2.36 8.65
CA THR A 95 -12.88 -1.09 8.01
C THR A 95 -11.83 -0.67 6.98
N SER A 96 -12.15 0.34 6.21
CA SER A 96 -11.26 0.95 5.22
C SER A 96 -11.55 2.44 5.13
N LEU A 97 -10.74 3.18 4.38
CA LEU A 97 -10.98 4.61 4.13
C LEU A 97 -12.34 4.89 3.47
N TYR A 98 -12.92 3.91 2.76
CA TYR A 98 -14.24 4.07 2.12
C TYR A 98 -15.36 4.35 3.12
N ALA A 99 -15.27 3.83 4.34
CA ALA A 99 -16.25 4.11 5.39
C ALA A 99 -16.31 5.60 5.76
N TYR A 100 -15.18 6.28 5.70
CA TYR A 100 -15.00 7.68 6.11
C TYR A 100 -15.09 8.69 4.97
N TRP A 101 -15.08 8.23 3.74
CA TRP A 101 -15.25 9.09 2.58
C TRP A 101 -16.70 9.60 2.48
N GLN A 102 -16.87 10.93 2.37
CA GLN A 102 -18.14 11.62 2.34
C GLN A 102 -18.63 11.96 0.91
N GLY A 103 -17.91 11.49 -0.13
CA GLY A 103 -18.29 11.72 -1.51
C GLY A 103 -19.48 10.86 -1.97
N ASN A 104 -19.81 10.93 -3.25
CA ASN A 104 -20.99 10.26 -3.81
C ASN A 104 -20.75 8.76 -4.00
N LYS A 105 -21.10 7.96 -2.97
CA LYS A 105 -20.96 6.49 -2.98
C LYS A 105 -21.87 5.81 -4.01
N GLU A 106 -23.03 6.36 -4.30
CA GLU A 106 -23.96 5.83 -5.31
C GLU A 106 -23.34 5.97 -6.71
N ALA A 107 -22.85 7.15 -7.07
CA ALA A 107 -22.16 7.36 -8.34
C ALA A 107 -20.92 6.46 -8.45
N PHE A 108 -20.16 6.27 -7.35
CA PHE A 108 -19.03 5.37 -7.32
C PHE A 108 -19.45 3.91 -7.64
N GLN A 109 -20.57 3.43 -7.07
CA GLN A 109 -21.08 2.09 -7.35
C GLN A 109 -21.53 1.94 -8.82
N GLN A 110 -21.98 3.03 -9.44
CA GLN A 110 -22.29 3.10 -10.87
C GLN A 110 -21.06 3.26 -11.77
N LYS A 111 -19.86 3.14 -11.18
CA LYS A 111 -18.56 3.26 -11.88
C LYS A 111 -18.32 4.64 -12.53
N ASP A 112 -18.81 5.69 -11.88
CA ASP A 112 -18.55 7.07 -12.30
C ASP A 112 -17.07 7.46 -12.06
N GLU A 113 -16.41 7.94 -13.10
CA GLU A 113 -14.99 8.29 -13.06
C GLU A 113 -14.71 9.53 -12.18
N ALA A 114 -15.63 10.46 -12.08
CA ALA A 114 -15.47 11.65 -11.23
C ALA A 114 -15.47 11.26 -9.75
N SER A 115 -16.40 10.40 -9.34
CA SER A 115 -16.48 9.86 -7.97
C SER A 115 -15.29 8.97 -7.63
N LEU A 116 -14.78 8.19 -8.60
CA LEU A 116 -13.55 7.43 -8.45
C LEU A 116 -12.35 8.35 -8.17
N ASN A 117 -12.18 9.41 -8.97
CA ASN A 117 -11.08 10.36 -8.79
C ASN A 117 -11.18 11.09 -7.44
N ASP A 118 -12.37 11.46 -6.99
CA ASP A 118 -12.61 12.07 -5.68
C ASP A 118 -12.22 11.10 -4.54
N TYR A 119 -12.63 9.84 -4.63
CA TYR A 119 -12.24 8.82 -3.65
C TYR A 119 -10.72 8.59 -3.60
N ILE A 120 -10.06 8.50 -4.76
CA ILE A 120 -8.60 8.36 -4.86
C ILE A 120 -7.89 9.56 -4.21
N GLU A 121 -8.39 10.78 -4.45
CA GLU A 121 -7.80 11.99 -3.86
C GLU A 121 -8.00 12.01 -2.34
N PHE A 122 -9.18 11.63 -1.84
CA PHE A 122 -9.45 11.46 -0.41
C PHE A 122 -8.47 10.47 0.23
N CYS A 123 -8.31 9.27 -0.36
CA CYS A 123 -7.36 8.27 0.13
C CYS A 123 -5.92 8.80 0.15
N ALA A 124 -5.49 9.43 -0.94
CA ALA A 124 -4.14 9.96 -1.06
C ALA A 124 -3.88 11.08 -0.04
N ASN A 125 -4.85 11.97 0.20
CA ASN A 125 -4.73 13.04 1.20
C ASN A 125 -4.66 12.48 2.63
N SER A 126 -5.50 11.51 2.97
CA SER A 126 -5.49 10.87 4.30
C SER A 126 -4.15 10.17 4.58
N ILE A 127 -3.60 9.46 3.59
CA ILE A 127 -2.31 8.78 3.70
C ILE A 127 -1.16 9.79 3.75
N ASP A 128 -1.16 10.82 2.91
CA ASP A 128 -0.14 11.88 2.90
C ASP A 128 -0.08 12.62 4.24
N LEU A 129 -1.24 12.89 4.84
CA LEU A 129 -1.36 13.52 6.15
C LEU A 129 -0.71 12.64 7.25
N TYR A 130 -1.07 11.35 7.29
CA TYR A 130 -0.52 10.38 8.22
C TYR A 130 0.99 10.24 8.07
N PHE A 131 1.49 10.06 6.84
CA PHE A 131 2.92 9.94 6.56
C PHE A 131 3.68 11.27 6.73
N SER A 132 3.02 12.43 6.67
CA SER A 132 3.61 13.70 7.06
C SER A 132 3.96 13.73 8.54
N ALA A 133 3.06 13.22 9.40
CA ALA A 133 3.32 13.11 10.84
C ALA A 133 4.45 12.09 11.14
N ILE A 134 4.51 10.96 10.41
CA ILE A 134 5.61 9.99 10.51
C ILE A 134 6.94 10.65 10.12
N ARG A 135 7.00 11.33 8.97
CA ARG A 135 8.21 12.02 8.50
C ARG A 135 8.72 13.02 9.54
N ASP A 136 7.82 13.76 10.14
CA ASP A 136 8.20 14.81 11.09
C ASP A 136 8.61 14.22 12.45
N ALA A 137 8.03 13.07 12.87
CA ALA A 137 8.45 12.31 14.05
C ALA A 137 9.85 11.66 13.87
N PHE A 138 10.17 11.22 12.65
CA PHE A 138 11.41 10.49 12.32
C PHE A 138 12.25 11.21 11.25
N LYS A 139 12.37 12.52 11.33
CA LYS A 139 12.95 13.37 10.28
C LYS A 139 14.37 12.96 9.86
N SER A 140 15.23 12.59 10.81
CA SER A 140 16.60 12.13 10.52
C SER A 140 16.59 10.83 9.71
N SER A 141 15.86 9.81 10.18
CA SER A 141 15.74 8.52 9.51
C SER A 141 15.02 8.61 8.17
N TRP A 142 14.05 9.53 8.03
CA TRP A 142 13.34 9.77 6.76
C TRP A 142 14.25 10.28 5.65
N ASN A 143 15.24 11.10 5.99
CA ASN A 143 16.15 11.72 5.05
C ASN A 143 17.47 10.93 4.86
N ASP A 144 17.72 9.91 5.68
CA ASP A 144 18.89 9.05 5.57
C ASP A 144 18.65 7.91 4.55
N PRO A 145 19.37 7.86 3.41
CA PRO A 145 19.21 6.80 2.42
C PRO A 145 19.64 5.42 2.92
N ALA A 146 20.46 5.35 3.98
CA ALA A 146 20.87 4.08 4.60
C ALA A 146 19.83 3.55 5.59
N SER A 147 18.86 4.38 5.97
CA SER A 147 17.80 4.02 6.91
C SER A 147 16.81 3.02 6.32
N LYS A 148 16.22 2.20 7.20
CA LYS A 148 15.10 1.30 6.87
C LYS A 148 13.74 1.99 6.91
N MET A 149 13.68 3.30 7.20
CA MET A 149 12.45 4.08 7.31
C MET A 149 11.57 3.99 6.07
N LEU A 150 12.14 4.10 4.89
CA LEU A 150 11.45 4.00 3.59
C LEU A 150 11.52 2.60 2.98
N SER A 151 11.86 1.57 3.76
CA SER A 151 11.78 0.18 3.30
C SER A 151 10.32 -0.26 3.11
N VAL A 152 10.10 -1.25 2.24
CA VAL A 152 8.77 -1.87 2.04
C VAL A 152 8.18 -2.38 3.35
N ILE A 153 9.02 -2.88 4.26
CA ILE A 153 8.58 -3.39 5.57
C ILE A 153 8.00 -2.26 6.42
N SER A 154 8.73 -1.15 6.52
CA SER A 154 8.30 0.00 7.31
C SER A 154 7.02 0.62 6.74
N ILE A 155 6.96 0.83 5.43
CA ILE A 155 5.77 1.38 4.78
C ILE A 155 4.56 0.47 4.96
N ASN A 156 4.69 -0.85 4.74
CA ASN A 156 3.61 -1.80 4.98
C ASN A 156 3.16 -1.79 6.45
N GLY A 157 4.10 -1.78 7.40
CA GLY A 157 3.79 -1.73 8.82
C GLY A 157 2.99 -0.49 9.21
N PHE A 158 3.40 0.68 8.71
CA PHE A 158 2.68 1.94 8.95
C PHE A 158 1.30 1.96 8.28
N ILE A 159 1.16 1.47 7.03
CA ILE A 159 -0.14 1.41 6.35
C ILE A 159 -1.10 0.44 7.07
N ILE A 160 -0.60 -0.71 7.53
CA ILE A 160 -1.43 -1.67 8.29
C ILE A 160 -1.84 -1.07 9.64
N ALA A 161 -0.93 -0.38 10.34
CA ALA A 161 -1.26 0.31 11.59
C ALA A 161 -2.31 1.41 11.33
N PHE A 162 -2.17 2.18 10.25
CA PHE A 162 -3.17 3.17 9.85
C PHE A 162 -4.53 2.53 9.59
N ASN A 163 -4.59 1.42 8.86
CA ASN A 163 -5.85 0.71 8.63
C ASN A 163 -6.50 0.24 9.95
N ARG A 164 -5.73 -0.42 10.82
CA ARG A 164 -6.25 -0.99 12.05
C ARG A 164 -6.73 0.07 13.05
N GLN A 165 -6.02 1.21 13.17
CA GLN A 165 -6.43 2.29 14.05
C GLN A 165 -7.73 2.97 13.60
N LEU A 166 -8.12 2.86 12.31
CA LEU A 166 -9.39 3.41 11.82
C LEU A 166 -10.60 2.88 12.60
N ASN A 167 -10.60 1.64 13.04
CA ASN A 167 -11.70 1.07 13.83
C ASN A 167 -11.88 1.79 15.18
N LYS A 168 -10.80 2.31 15.77
CA LYS A 168 -10.82 2.94 17.10
C LYS A 168 -10.91 4.47 17.03
N TYR A 169 -10.22 5.07 16.09
CA TYR A 169 -10.06 6.53 16.03
C TYR A 169 -10.58 7.18 14.75
N GLY A 170 -10.91 6.38 13.73
CA GLY A 170 -11.29 6.90 12.41
C GLY A 170 -10.15 7.58 11.67
N VAL A 171 -10.52 8.40 10.68
CA VAL A 171 -9.60 9.33 10.02
C VAL A 171 -9.48 10.57 10.89
N SER A 172 -8.27 10.89 11.32
CA SER A 172 -7.98 11.99 12.24
C SER A 172 -7.13 13.08 11.57
N ASP A 173 -6.86 14.15 12.29
CA ASP A 173 -6.08 15.28 11.81
C ASP A 173 -4.57 15.11 12.06
N TYR A 174 -3.77 16.04 11.54
CA TYR A 174 -2.31 16.04 11.72
C TYR A 174 -1.89 16.17 13.21
N PRO A 175 -2.46 17.05 14.05
CA PRO A 175 -2.14 17.11 15.47
C PRO A 175 -2.30 15.78 16.19
N PHE A 176 -3.38 15.06 15.95
CA PHE A 176 -3.61 13.74 16.52
C PHE A 176 -2.51 12.76 16.12
N TYR A 177 -2.26 12.58 14.81
CA TYR A 177 -1.21 11.64 14.36
C TYR A 177 0.18 12.06 14.87
N SER A 178 0.50 13.35 14.86
CA SER A 178 1.78 13.85 15.34
C SER A 178 1.98 13.56 16.84
N SER A 179 0.94 13.72 17.67
CA SER A 179 1.02 13.43 19.11
C SER A 179 1.20 11.91 19.38
N CYS A 180 0.47 11.07 18.65
CA CYS A 180 0.57 9.62 18.76
C CYS A 180 1.95 9.10 18.32
N LEU A 181 2.39 9.48 17.12
CA LEU A 181 3.60 8.93 16.51
C LEU A 181 4.90 9.37 17.18
N ARG A 182 4.91 10.50 17.94
CA ARG A 182 6.05 10.92 18.77
C ARG A 182 6.30 9.99 19.96
N LYS A 183 5.32 9.20 20.38
CA LYS A 183 5.50 8.20 21.45
C LYS A 183 6.34 7.01 20.98
N LEU A 184 6.38 6.77 19.66
CA LEU A 184 7.03 5.61 19.07
C LEU A 184 8.55 5.75 19.09
N SER A 185 9.24 4.81 19.73
CA SER A 185 10.70 4.77 19.82
C SER A 185 11.27 3.60 19.03
N ILE A 186 11.69 3.86 17.78
CA ILE A 186 12.23 2.85 16.86
C ILE A 186 13.53 3.33 16.26
N ASP A 187 14.55 2.46 16.32
CA ASP A 187 15.78 2.63 15.56
C ASP A 187 15.60 2.13 14.12
N PHE A 188 15.57 3.03 13.16
CA PHE A 188 15.49 2.72 11.73
C PHE A 188 16.87 2.58 11.07
N SER A 189 17.97 2.59 11.80
CA SER A 189 19.29 2.34 11.23
C SER A 189 19.36 0.93 10.61
N LYS A 190 20.29 0.73 9.69
CA LYS A 190 20.47 -0.54 8.98
C LYS A 190 20.62 -1.74 9.93
N ASN A 191 21.31 -1.54 11.05
CA ASN A 191 21.63 -2.60 12.02
C ASN A 191 20.68 -2.62 13.23
N GLY A 192 19.99 -1.50 13.50
CA GLY A 192 19.09 -1.37 14.65
C GLY A 192 17.64 -1.72 14.35
N PHE A 193 17.22 -1.72 13.07
CA PHE A 193 15.83 -2.04 12.73
C PHE A 193 15.57 -3.55 12.83
N PRO A 194 14.74 -4.00 13.81
CA PRO A 194 14.70 -5.42 14.18
C PRO A 194 13.79 -6.28 13.30
N TYR A 195 13.18 -5.70 12.25
CA TYR A 195 12.17 -6.40 11.43
C TYR A 195 12.72 -6.82 10.07
N THR A 196 12.39 -8.05 9.66
CA THR A 196 12.75 -8.63 8.36
C THR A 196 11.54 -8.71 7.42
N SER A 197 11.73 -9.15 6.18
CA SER A 197 10.79 -9.02 5.06
C SER A 197 9.33 -9.46 5.29
N SER A 198 9.07 -10.41 6.20
CA SER A 198 7.72 -10.90 6.50
C SER A 198 7.11 -10.32 7.78
N GLN A 199 7.86 -9.51 8.54
CA GLN A 199 7.47 -9.07 9.90
C GLN A 199 6.76 -7.71 9.94
N TYR A 200 6.26 -7.20 8.82
CA TYR A 200 5.53 -5.93 8.77
C TYR A 200 4.25 -5.93 9.64
N ARG A 201 3.60 -7.09 9.84
CA ARG A 201 2.47 -7.21 10.78
C ARG A 201 2.91 -7.07 12.23
N LYS A 202 4.03 -7.71 12.61
CA LYS A 202 4.61 -7.56 13.96
C LYS A 202 5.02 -6.10 14.20
N PHE A 203 5.60 -5.44 13.20
CA PHE A 203 5.92 -4.03 13.26
C PHE A 203 4.68 -3.15 13.42
N SER A 204 3.62 -3.41 12.66
CA SER A 204 2.33 -2.72 12.79
C SER A 204 1.73 -2.87 14.19
N GLY A 205 1.81 -4.07 14.81
CA GLY A 205 1.35 -4.30 16.19
C GLY A 205 2.10 -3.42 17.20
N ARG A 206 3.43 -3.28 17.05
CA ARG A 206 4.23 -2.36 17.88
C ARG A 206 3.79 -0.90 17.72
N ILE A 207 3.56 -0.45 16.48
CA ILE A 207 3.07 0.91 16.22
C ILE A 207 1.72 1.13 16.93
N LEU A 208 0.80 0.16 16.83
CA LEU A 208 -0.51 0.26 17.47
C LEU A 208 -0.40 0.32 19.00
N ALA A 209 0.43 -0.52 19.60
CA ALA A 209 0.63 -0.53 21.06
C ALA A 209 1.28 0.78 21.55
N GLU A 210 2.41 1.19 20.95
CA GLU A 210 3.19 2.32 21.46
C GLU A 210 2.62 3.68 21.06
N ALA A 211 2.06 3.83 19.85
CA ALA A 211 1.58 5.11 19.35
C ALA A 211 0.07 5.30 19.57
N PHE A 212 -0.73 4.25 19.46
CA PHE A 212 -2.19 4.34 19.48
C PHE A 212 -2.83 3.68 20.69
N ASP A 213 -2.03 3.31 21.70
CA ASP A 213 -2.51 2.78 22.99
C ASP A 213 -3.46 1.55 22.82
N PHE A 214 -3.14 0.65 21.88
CA PHE A 214 -3.85 -0.61 21.70
C PHE A 214 -3.41 -1.62 22.76
N THR A 215 -4.37 -2.26 23.42
CA THR A 215 -4.13 -3.37 24.34
C THR A 215 -3.76 -4.66 23.59
N ASN A 216 -3.20 -5.65 24.29
CA ASN A 216 -2.92 -6.95 23.70
C ASN A 216 -4.18 -7.63 23.16
N GLU A 217 -5.31 -7.52 23.86
CA GLU A 217 -6.59 -8.06 23.42
C GLU A 217 -7.06 -7.41 22.10
N GLU A 218 -6.96 -6.07 21.99
CA GLU A 218 -7.27 -5.35 20.75
C GLU A 218 -6.33 -5.73 19.60
N LEU A 219 -5.07 -6.09 19.90
CA LEU A 219 -4.10 -6.53 18.91
C LEU A 219 -4.39 -7.92 18.34
N GLU A 220 -5.00 -8.81 19.13
CA GLU A 220 -5.36 -10.17 18.71
C GLU A 220 -6.65 -10.20 17.88
N THR A 221 -7.61 -9.33 18.20
CA THR A 221 -8.94 -9.28 17.55
C THR A 221 -8.98 -8.46 16.26
N THR A 222 -7.93 -7.72 15.95
CA THR A 222 -7.86 -6.81 14.80
C THR A 222 -6.88 -7.31 13.74
#